data_791cd508e6a4e3fee4c85724199bf98d
#
_entry.id   791cd508e6a4e3fee4c85724199bf98d
#
_cell.length_a   1.000
_cell.length_b   1.000
_cell.length_c   1.000
_cell.angle_alpha   90.00
_cell.angle_beta   90.00
_cell.angle_gamma   90.00
#
_symmetry.space_group_name_H-M   'P 1'
#
loop_
_entity.id
_entity.type
_entity.pdbx_description
1 polymer ?
#
loop_
_entity_poly.entity_id
_entity_poly.type
_entity_poly.pdbx_seq_one_letter_code
_entity_poly.pdbx_strand_id
1 'polypeptide(L)'
;LVGSEMCIRDSAWITLMALIAWRSLPWGWLSVPIVAGINIASGNIAQILWNLLKDYQKDRLTGFLNPEQDPLGTGYHLIQSRIAIGSGQLFGRGLYQGTQTQLNFIPEQHTDFIFSAIGEELGFIGCIFVLLAFWFICLRLVIIAYTAKDNFGSLIAIGVLSMLIFQVFVNIGMNIGLAPVTGIPLPLLSYGRSALLSNFIALGLVESVANCRYKKNF
;
A
#
# COMPACT_ATOMS: atom_id res chain seq x y z
N LEU A 1 -4.44 10.22 -28.85
CA LEU A 1 -5.77 9.75 -28.38
C LEU A 1 -5.90 9.75 -26.84
N VAL A 2 -4.82 9.51 -26.09
CA VAL A 2 -4.84 9.50 -24.60
C VAL A 2 -5.11 10.91 -24.01
N GLY A 3 -4.68 11.98 -24.70
CA GLY A 3 -4.89 13.36 -24.23
C GLY A 3 -6.34 13.84 -24.29
N SER A 4 -7.14 13.32 -25.21
CA SER A 4 -8.54 13.74 -25.36
C SER A 4 -9.46 13.12 -24.32
N GLU A 5 -9.22 11.90 -23.91
CA GLU A 5 -10.04 11.22 -22.87
C GLU A 5 -9.77 11.76 -21.46
N MET A 6 -8.51 12.10 -21.15
CA MET A 6 -8.19 12.80 -19.90
C MET A 6 -8.88 14.17 -19.83
N CYS A 7 -8.87 14.93 -20.93
CA CYS A 7 -9.46 16.25 -20.97
C CYS A 7 -10.99 16.23 -20.79
N ILE A 8 -11.68 15.20 -21.32
CA ILE A 8 -13.14 15.03 -21.18
C ILE A 8 -13.49 14.63 -19.74
N ARG A 9 -12.70 13.75 -19.13
CA ARG A 9 -12.90 13.30 -17.75
C ARG A 9 -12.66 14.42 -16.76
N ASP A 10 -11.62 15.24 -16.99
CA ASP A 10 -11.30 16.38 -16.14
C ASP A 10 -12.35 17.48 -16.27
N SER A 11 -12.85 17.75 -17.48
CA SER A 11 -13.94 18.70 -17.70
C SER A 11 -15.25 18.25 -17.05
N ALA A 12 -15.56 16.95 -17.05
CA ALA A 12 -16.73 16.40 -16.38
C ALA A 12 -16.64 16.55 -14.85
N TRP A 13 -15.45 16.31 -14.26
CA TRP A 13 -15.20 16.53 -12.83
C TRP A 13 -15.32 18.00 -12.45
N ILE A 14 -14.77 18.91 -13.24
CA ILE A 14 -14.83 20.35 -13.02
C ILE A 14 -16.28 20.83 -13.05
N THR A 15 -17.08 20.37 -14.03
CA THR A 15 -18.51 20.73 -14.12
C THR A 15 -19.32 20.17 -12.96
N LEU A 16 -19.06 18.93 -12.53
CA LEU A 16 -19.74 18.32 -11.38
C LEU A 16 -19.42 19.07 -10.08
N MET A 17 -18.15 19.39 -9.83
CA MET A 17 -17.73 20.14 -8.65
C MET A 17 -18.27 21.58 -8.67
N ALA A 18 -18.32 22.23 -9.83
CA ALA A 18 -18.93 23.55 -9.98
C ALA A 18 -20.44 23.52 -9.67
N LEU A 19 -21.17 22.48 -10.11
CA LEU A 19 -22.58 22.31 -9.81
C LEU A 19 -22.84 22.06 -8.31
N ILE A 20 -22.02 21.24 -7.68
CA ILE A 20 -22.12 20.98 -6.24
C ILE A 20 -21.82 22.26 -5.44
N ALA A 21 -20.77 22.99 -5.82
CA ALA A 21 -20.41 24.26 -5.18
C ALA A 21 -21.48 25.34 -5.36
N TRP A 22 -22.10 25.42 -6.56
CA TRP A 22 -23.22 26.33 -6.81
C TRP A 22 -24.40 26.07 -5.88
N ARG A 23 -24.67 24.79 -5.58
CA ARG A 23 -25.81 24.41 -4.75
C ARG A 23 -25.53 24.50 -3.24
N SER A 24 -24.26 24.44 -2.82
CA SER A 24 -23.85 24.42 -1.42
C SER A 24 -23.47 25.78 -0.83
N LEU A 25 -23.04 26.75 -1.68
CA LEU A 25 -22.64 28.07 -1.20
C LEU A 25 -23.77 29.10 -1.37
N PRO A 26 -23.98 29.97 -0.35
CA PRO A 26 -25.01 31.00 -0.40
C PRO A 26 -24.77 32.08 -1.48
N TRP A 27 -23.54 32.17 -1.99
CA TRP A 27 -23.13 33.12 -3.05
C TRP A 27 -22.70 32.33 -4.31
N GLY A 28 -23.67 31.70 -4.98
CA GLY A 28 -23.44 30.79 -6.11
C GLY A 28 -22.58 31.34 -7.26
N TRP A 29 -22.64 32.64 -7.53
CA TRP A 29 -21.85 33.27 -8.61
C TRP A 29 -20.34 33.38 -8.31
N LEU A 30 -19.94 33.41 -7.03
CA LEU A 30 -18.54 33.38 -6.58
C LEU A 30 -17.96 31.96 -6.56
N SER A 31 -18.79 30.93 -6.51
CA SER A 31 -18.34 29.54 -6.47
C SER A 31 -17.66 29.10 -7.78
N VAL A 32 -18.13 29.60 -8.92
CA VAL A 32 -17.57 29.27 -10.23
C VAL A 32 -16.10 29.71 -10.39
N PRO A 33 -15.74 30.99 -10.13
CA PRO A 33 -14.35 31.42 -10.23
C PRO A 33 -13.45 30.79 -9.16
N ILE A 34 -13.97 30.48 -7.96
CA ILE A 34 -13.21 29.80 -6.91
C ILE A 34 -12.88 28.36 -7.34
N VAL A 35 -13.86 27.61 -7.84
CA VAL A 35 -13.64 26.24 -8.33
C VAL A 35 -12.69 26.24 -9.53
N ALA A 36 -12.85 27.16 -10.47
CA ALA A 36 -11.92 27.32 -11.59
C ALA A 36 -10.50 27.67 -11.12
N GLY A 37 -10.36 28.59 -10.17
CA GLY A 37 -9.07 28.93 -9.57
C GLY A 37 -8.38 27.75 -8.87
N ILE A 38 -9.12 26.95 -8.10
CA ILE A 38 -8.61 25.75 -7.45
C ILE A 38 -8.17 24.72 -8.50
N ASN A 39 -8.94 24.52 -9.57
CA ASN A 39 -8.57 23.56 -10.63
C ASN A 39 -7.33 24.01 -11.41
N ILE A 40 -7.20 25.29 -11.75
CA ILE A 40 -6.00 25.82 -12.39
C ILE A 40 -4.78 25.73 -11.45
N ALA A 41 -4.96 26.05 -10.18
CA ALA A 41 -3.91 25.93 -9.18
C ALA A 41 -3.49 24.47 -8.99
N SER A 42 -4.43 23.53 -8.90
CA SER A 42 -4.15 22.10 -8.76
C SER A 42 -3.41 21.53 -9.98
N GLY A 43 -3.77 21.96 -11.20
CA GLY A 43 -3.07 21.58 -12.42
C GLY A 43 -1.62 22.08 -12.45
N ASN A 44 -1.38 23.33 -12.09
CA ASN A 44 -0.03 23.89 -12.00
C ASN A 44 0.80 23.21 -10.88
N ILE A 45 0.20 22.97 -9.72
CA ILE A 45 0.85 22.23 -8.63
C ILE A 45 1.19 20.79 -9.06
N ALA A 46 0.28 20.12 -9.75
CA ALA A 46 0.53 18.77 -10.26
C ALA A 46 1.70 18.75 -11.26
N GLN A 47 1.80 19.73 -12.16
CA GLN A 47 2.93 19.86 -13.08
C GLN A 47 4.26 20.15 -12.36
N ILE A 48 4.25 21.02 -11.36
CA ILE A 48 5.42 21.32 -10.55
C ILE A 48 5.86 20.06 -9.79
N LEU A 49 4.92 19.35 -9.15
CA LEU A 49 5.19 18.08 -8.47
C LEU A 49 5.73 17.02 -9.43
N TRP A 50 5.14 16.90 -10.62
CA TRP A 50 5.62 15.97 -11.65
C TRP A 50 7.05 16.26 -12.08
N ASN A 51 7.40 17.53 -12.24
CA ASN A 51 8.76 17.95 -12.62
C ASN A 51 9.79 17.77 -11.48
N LEU A 52 9.34 17.80 -10.22
CA LEU A 52 10.17 17.54 -9.04
C LEU A 52 10.47 16.04 -8.84
N LEU A 53 9.63 15.16 -9.38
CA LEU A 53 9.82 13.71 -9.28
C LEU A 53 11.00 13.28 -10.15
N LYS A 54 11.85 12.41 -9.60
CA LYS A 54 12.94 11.76 -10.33
C LYS A 54 12.36 10.77 -11.35
N ASP A 55 13.11 10.49 -12.42
CA ASP A 55 12.62 9.65 -13.51
C ASP A 55 12.18 8.26 -13.05
N TYR A 56 12.93 7.62 -12.14
CA TYR A 56 12.52 6.33 -11.57
C TYR A 56 11.20 6.37 -10.78
N GLN A 57 10.81 7.53 -10.22
CA GLN A 57 9.54 7.69 -9.52
C GLN A 57 8.39 7.87 -10.50
N LYS A 58 8.66 8.57 -11.62
CA LYS A 58 7.71 8.69 -12.72
C LYS A 58 7.43 7.33 -13.36
N ASP A 59 8.47 6.52 -13.60
CA ASP A 59 8.34 5.19 -14.17
C ASP A 59 7.48 4.26 -13.29
N ARG A 60 7.63 4.35 -11.96
CA ARG A 60 6.77 3.59 -11.04
C ARG A 60 5.31 4.02 -11.07
N LEU A 61 5.05 5.32 -11.19
CA LEU A 61 3.69 5.86 -11.28
C LEU A 61 3.06 5.56 -12.64
N THR A 62 3.81 5.71 -13.73
CA THR A 62 3.33 5.41 -15.09
C THR A 62 3.09 3.92 -15.28
N GLY A 63 4.01 3.06 -14.78
CA GLY A 63 3.85 1.60 -14.79
C GLY A 63 2.66 1.11 -13.96
N PHE A 64 2.27 1.85 -12.92
CA PHE A 64 1.05 1.56 -12.16
C PHE A 64 -0.22 1.97 -12.91
N LEU A 65 -0.23 3.16 -13.52
CA LEU A 65 -1.40 3.69 -14.25
C LEU A 65 -1.65 2.96 -15.58
N ASN A 66 -0.57 2.62 -16.30
CA ASN A 66 -0.63 1.96 -17.59
C ASN A 66 0.41 0.82 -17.66
N PRO A 67 0.18 -0.31 -16.99
CA PRO A 67 1.15 -1.40 -16.93
C PRO A 67 1.45 -2.04 -18.29
N GLU A 68 0.56 -1.89 -19.27
CA GLU A 68 0.73 -2.41 -20.63
C GLU A 68 1.73 -1.59 -21.48
N GLN A 69 2.03 -0.35 -21.10
CA GLN A 69 2.95 0.51 -21.84
C GLN A 69 4.42 0.27 -21.47
N ASP A 70 4.68 -0.40 -20.35
CA ASP A 70 6.03 -0.76 -19.90
C ASP A 70 6.15 -2.29 -19.71
N PRO A 71 6.22 -3.05 -20.82
CA PRO A 71 6.22 -4.52 -20.76
C PRO A 71 7.54 -5.12 -20.28
N LEU A 72 8.58 -4.33 -20.01
CA LEU A 72 9.91 -4.79 -19.57
C LEU A 72 10.33 -4.22 -18.21
N GLY A 73 9.56 -3.27 -17.64
CA GLY A 73 9.86 -2.60 -16.38
C GLY A 73 8.90 -2.94 -15.25
N THR A 74 8.56 -1.92 -14.46
CA THR A 74 7.71 -2.08 -13.27
C THR A 74 6.30 -2.58 -13.59
N GLY A 75 5.78 -2.30 -14.79
CA GLY A 75 4.49 -2.80 -15.28
C GLY A 75 4.48 -4.32 -15.44
N TYR A 76 5.59 -4.91 -15.94
CA TYR A 76 5.74 -6.36 -16.07
C TYR A 76 5.61 -7.07 -14.72
N HIS A 77 6.31 -6.57 -13.70
CA HIS A 77 6.28 -7.18 -12.36
C HIS A 77 4.88 -7.19 -11.76
N LEU A 78 4.14 -6.10 -11.95
CA LEU A 78 2.76 -5.96 -11.50
C LEU A 78 1.80 -6.94 -12.20
N ILE A 79 1.94 -7.08 -13.53
CA ILE A 79 1.13 -8.02 -14.31
C ILE A 79 1.42 -9.45 -13.89
N GLN A 80 2.71 -9.84 -13.76
CA GLN A 80 3.09 -11.18 -13.34
C GLN A 80 2.64 -11.50 -11.91
N SER A 81 2.71 -10.54 -10.99
CA SER A 81 2.19 -10.68 -9.63
C SER A 81 0.68 -10.97 -9.64
N ARG A 82 -0.10 -10.24 -10.44
CA ARG A 82 -1.55 -10.48 -10.56
C ARG A 82 -1.86 -11.85 -11.17
N ILE A 83 -1.10 -12.26 -12.20
CA ILE A 83 -1.25 -13.59 -12.81
C ILE A 83 -0.94 -14.68 -11.79
N ALA A 84 0.12 -14.53 -10.98
CA ALA A 84 0.47 -15.49 -9.94
C ALA A 84 -0.65 -15.65 -8.92
N ILE A 85 -1.14 -14.55 -8.33
CA ILE A 85 -2.25 -14.58 -7.37
C ILE A 85 -3.49 -15.20 -8.00
N GLY A 86 -3.86 -14.81 -9.24
CA GLY A 86 -5.02 -15.33 -9.94
C GLY A 86 -4.91 -16.83 -10.25
N SER A 87 -3.69 -17.31 -10.53
CA SER A 87 -3.43 -18.72 -10.87
C SER A 87 -3.59 -19.67 -9.68
N GLY A 88 -3.44 -19.17 -8.44
CA GLY A 88 -3.56 -19.97 -7.22
C GLY A 88 -4.99 -20.32 -6.83
N GLN A 89 -6.00 -19.65 -7.38
CA GLN A 89 -7.41 -19.91 -7.07
C GLN A 89 -7.70 -19.97 -5.55
N LEU A 90 -8.56 -20.91 -5.09
CA LEU A 90 -8.93 -21.05 -3.68
C LEU A 90 -7.88 -21.82 -2.86
N PHE A 91 -7.37 -22.92 -3.37
CA PHE A 91 -6.51 -23.87 -2.62
C PHE A 91 -5.03 -23.77 -2.97
N GLY A 92 -4.66 -22.95 -3.95
CA GLY A 92 -3.29 -22.89 -4.46
C GLY A 92 -2.94 -24.02 -5.42
N ARG A 93 -1.79 -23.89 -6.06
CA ARG A 93 -1.22 -24.94 -6.93
C ARG A 93 -0.44 -26.00 -6.16
N GLY A 94 -0.19 -25.74 -4.88
CA GLY A 94 0.65 -26.59 -4.04
C GLY A 94 2.05 -25.98 -3.84
N LEU A 95 2.67 -26.35 -2.72
CA LEU A 95 4.03 -25.90 -2.38
C LEU A 95 5.02 -26.36 -3.45
N TYR A 96 5.85 -25.45 -3.93
CA TYR A 96 6.86 -25.69 -4.97
C TYR A 96 6.28 -26.10 -6.34
N GLN A 97 4.99 -25.90 -6.60
CA GLN A 97 4.36 -26.20 -7.89
C GLN A 97 3.85 -24.94 -8.62
N GLY A 98 4.17 -23.76 -8.10
CA GLY A 98 3.86 -22.47 -8.72
C GLY A 98 4.67 -22.28 -10.00
N THR A 99 4.01 -22.07 -11.13
CA THR A 99 4.70 -21.86 -12.41
C THR A 99 5.39 -20.51 -12.49
N GLN A 100 4.80 -19.47 -11.92
CA GLN A 100 5.35 -18.12 -11.93
C GLN A 100 6.53 -17.98 -10.94
N THR A 101 6.42 -18.62 -9.79
CA THR A 101 7.45 -18.64 -8.75
C THR A 101 8.62 -19.52 -9.14
N GLN A 102 8.39 -20.74 -9.66
CA GLN A 102 9.47 -21.68 -10.00
C GLN A 102 10.30 -21.24 -11.23
N LEU A 103 9.66 -20.66 -12.23
CA LEU A 103 10.33 -20.20 -13.45
C LEU A 103 10.96 -18.80 -13.29
N ASN A 104 10.94 -18.22 -12.08
CA ASN A 104 11.51 -16.90 -11.80
C ASN A 104 10.97 -15.78 -12.71
N PHE A 105 9.70 -15.87 -13.13
CA PHE A 105 9.07 -14.81 -13.91
C PHE A 105 8.83 -13.52 -13.09
N ILE A 106 8.80 -13.66 -11.75
CA ILE A 106 8.69 -12.53 -10.84
C ILE A 106 10.08 -12.28 -10.26
N PRO A 107 10.80 -11.23 -10.69
CA PRO A 107 12.03 -10.80 -10.03
C PRO A 107 11.68 -10.37 -8.61
N GLU A 108 12.63 -10.53 -7.67
CA GLU A 108 12.45 -10.14 -6.27
C GLU A 108 11.21 -10.78 -5.58
N GLN A 109 10.82 -12.00 -6.00
CA GLN A 109 9.69 -12.73 -5.43
C GLN A 109 9.84 -13.01 -3.93
N HIS A 110 11.08 -13.15 -3.43
CA HIS A 110 11.36 -13.43 -2.03
C HIS A 110 11.34 -12.18 -1.13
N THR A 111 11.39 -11.00 -1.71
CA THR A 111 11.40 -9.71 -0.99
C THR A 111 10.07 -9.02 -1.09
N ASP A 112 9.80 -8.35 -2.20
CA ASP A 112 8.68 -7.44 -2.35
C ASP A 112 7.39 -8.14 -2.79
N PHE A 113 7.51 -9.23 -3.55
CA PHE A 113 6.39 -9.97 -4.12
C PHE A 113 6.11 -11.31 -3.42
N ILE A 114 6.51 -11.44 -2.14
CA ILE A 114 6.27 -12.69 -1.38
C ILE A 114 4.79 -13.01 -1.24
N PHE A 115 3.93 -12.00 -1.15
CA PHE A 115 2.48 -12.19 -1.05
C PHE A 115 1.89 -12.83 -2.32
N SER A 116 2.43 -12.49 -3.51
CA SER A 116 2.00 -13.13 -4.76
C SER A 116 2.45 -14.59 -4.85
N ALA A 117 3.65 -14.91 -4.33
CA ALA A 117 4.11 -16.30 -4.22
C ALA A 117 3.22 -17.12 -3.29
N ILE A 118 2.86 -16.56 -2.12
CA ILE A 118 1.89 -17.21 -1.21
C ILE A 118 0.53 -17.40 -1.89
N GLY A 119 0.08 -16.40 -2.65
CA GLY A 119 -1.18 -16.47 -3.40
C GLY A 119 -1.15 -17.55 -4.48
N GLU A 120 -0.04 -17.80 -5.16
CA GLU A 120 0.10 -18.87 -6.15
C GLU A 120 0.17 -20.25 -5.51
N GLU A 121 1.00 -20.44 -4.46
CA GLU A 121 1.26 -21.75 -3.86
C GLU A 121 0.15 -22.20 -2.91
N LEU A 122 -0.34 -21.33 -2.03
CA LEU A 122 -1.34 -21.62 -0.99
C LEU A 122 -2.75 -21.12 -1.34
N GLY A 123 -2.87 -20.36 -2.43
CA GLY A 123 -4.14 -19.84 -2.89
C GLY A 123 -4.74 -18.77 -1.97
N PHE A 124 -6.03 -18.54 -2.16
CA PHE A 124 -6.78 -17.54 -1.40
C PHE A 124 -6.82 -17.85 0.10
N ILE A 125 -6.87 -19.13 0.47
CA ILE A 125 -6.87 -19.57 1.88
C ILE A 125 -5.55 -19.17 2.56
N GLY A 126 -4.41 -19.37 1.88
CA GLY A 126 -3.10 -18.94 2.38
C GLY A 126 -3.01 -17.43 2.58
N CYS A 127 -3.52 -16.65 1.63
CA CYS A 127 -3.58 -15.19 1.73
C CYS A 127 -4.44 -14.75 2.93
N ILE A 128 -5.60 -15.36 3.14
CA ILE A 128 -6.46 -15.05 4.31
C ILE A 128 -5.73 -15.41 5.60
N PHE A 129 -5.05 -16.54 5.67
CA PHE A 129 -4.32 -16.93 6.88
C PHE A 129 -3.24 -15.90 7.25
N VAL A 130 -2.49 -15.41 6.25
CA VAL A 130 -1.49 -14.34 6.47
C VAL A 130 -2.15 -13.05 6.95
N LEU A 131 -3.26 -12.63 6.34
CA LEU A 131 -4.00 -11.44 6.77
C LEU A 131 -4.52 -11.57 8.20
N LEU A 132 -5.06 -12.73 8.57
CA LEU A 132 -5.53 -13.01 9.92
C LEU A 132 -4.38 -12.98 10.94
N ALA A 133 -3.22 -13.50 10.58
CA ALA A 133 -2.04 -13.42 11.45
C ALA A 133 -1.62 -11.96 11.71
N PHE A 134 -1.56 -11.12 10.67
CA PHE A 134 -1.28 -9.69 10.85
C PHE A 134 -2.38 -8.99 11.64
N TRP A 135 -3.64 -9.28 11.36
CA TRP A 135 -4.76 -8.71 12.11
C TRP A 135 -4.66 -9.05 13.61
N PHE A 136 -4.30 -10.29 13.95
CA PHE A 136 -4.10 -10.71 15.33
C PHE A 136 -2.92 -9.96 16.00
N ILE A 137 -1.80 -9.77 15.30
CA ILE A 137 -0.68 -8.97 15.78
C ILE A 137 -1.12 -7.53 16.03
N CYS A 138 -1.83 -6.91 15.09
CA CYS A 138 -2.35 -5.55 15.22
C CYS A 138 -3.29 -5.42 16.42
N LEU A 139 -4.20 -6.37 16.63
CA LEU A 139 -5.08 -6.38 17.81
C LEU A 139 -4.28 -6.43 19.12
N ARG A 140 -3.24 -7.25 19.18
CA ARG A 140 -2.37 -7.30 20.38
C ARG A 140 -1.67 -5.98 20.62
N LEU A 141 -1.16 -5.33 19.59
CA LEU A 141 -0.54 -4.01 19.70
C LEU A 141 -1.52 -2.94 20.18
N VAL A 142 -2.77 -2.95 19.70
CA VAL A 142 -3.83 -2.05 20.18
C VAL A 142 -4.11 -2.26 21.66
N ILE A 143 -4.22 -3.52 22.11
CA ILE A 143 -4.45 -3.86 23.52
C ILE A 143 -3.29 -3.36 24.39
N ILE A 144 -2.05 -3.54 23.95
CA ILE A 144 -0.86 -3.06 24.66
C ILE A 144 -0.87 -1.53 24.73
N ALA A 145 -1.17 -0.84 23.62
CA ALA A 145 -1.26 0.62 23.59
C ALA A 145 -2.31 1.18 24.54
N TYR A 146 -3.50 0.54 24.58
CA TYR A 146 -4.60 0.96 25.45
C TYR A 146 -4.29 0.73 26.92
N THR A 147 -3.57 -0.34 27.23
CA THR A 147 -3.29 -0.75 28.62
C THR A 147 -1.90 -0.33 29.11
N ALA A 148 -1.15 0.44 28.33
CA ALA A 148 0.16 0.97 28.73
C ALA A 148 0.02 1.87 29.95
N LYS A 149 1.00 1.80 30.85
CA LYS A 149 1.03 2.58 32.10
C LYS A 149 1.29 4.06 31.85
N ASP A 150 2.15 4.37 30.91
CA ASP A 150 2.63 5.71 30.65
C ASP A 150 2.25 6.12 29.22
N ASN A 151 1.94 7.42 29.02
CA ASN A 151 1.61 7.96 27.70
C ASN A 151 2.73 7.73 26.67
N PHE A 152 3.98 7.72 27.11
CA PHE A 152 5.12 7.46 26.23
C PHE A 152 5.12 6.03 25.70
N GLY A 153 4.86 5.03 26.55
CA GLY A 153 4.72 3.65 26.12
C GLY A 153 3.56 3.42 25.16
N SER A 154 2.42 4.08 25.42
CA SER A 154 1.26 4.05 24.52
C SER A 154 1.59 4.63 23.15
N LEU A 155 2.31 5.76 23.07
CA LEU A 155 2.71 6.37 21.82
C LEU A 155 3.70 5.49 21.03
N ILE A 156 4.63 4.81 21.71
CA ILE A 156 5.53 3.83 21.07
C ILE A 156 4.72 2.70 20.43
N ALA A 157 3.77 2.12 21.18
CA ALA A 157 2.95 1.02 20.68
C ALA A 157 2.08 1.44 19.49
N ILE A 158 1.50 2.64 19.51
CA ILE A 158 0.72 3.21 18.38
C ILE A 158 1.65 3.48 17.18
N GLY A 159 2.86 4.00 17.42
CA GLY A 159 3.84 4.24 16.34
C GLY A 159 4.23 2.95 15.63
N VAL A 160 4.53 1.88 16.37
CA VAL A 160 4.85 0.56 15.80
C VAL A 160 3.63 -0.04 15.09
N LEU A 161 2.45 0.08 15.66
CA LEU A 161 1.20 -0.37 15.03
C LEU A 161 0.98 0.31 13.68
N SER A 162 1.09 1.64 13.64
CA SER A 162 0.88 2.40 12.39
C SER A 162 1.91 2.04 11.33
N MET A 163 3.17 1.83 11.72
CA MET A 163 4.24 1.39 10.82
C MET A 163 3.93 0.02 10.21
N LEU A 164 3.51 -0.97 11.03
CA LEU A 164 3.18 -2.31 10.55
C LEU A 164 1.96 -2.31 9.62
N ILE A 165 0.89 -1.60 10.00
CA ILE A 165 -0.31 -1.49 9.15
C ILE A 165 0.06 -0.87 7.80
N PHE A 166 0.84 0.20 7.80
CA PHE A 166 1.27 0.85 6.57
C PHE A 166 2.09 -0.09 5.68
N GLN A 167 3.08 -0.80 6.23
CA GLN A 167 3.91 -1.75 5.48
C GLN A 167 3.07 -2.88 4.87
N VAL A 168 2.17 -3.49 5.66
CA VAL A 168 1.28 -4.56 5.20
C VAL A 168 0.35 -4.05 4.10
N PHE A 169 -0.28 -2.89 4.31
CA PHE A 169 -1.22 -2.29 3.35
C PHE A 169 -0.54 -1.97 2.02
N VAL A 170 0.63 -1.34 2.06
CA VAL A 170 1.37 -0.98 0.85
C VAL A 170 1.88 -2.22 0.12
N ASN A 171 2.46 -3.21 0.83
CA ASN A 171 2.97 -4.42 0.20
C ASN A 171 1.84 -5.23 -0.46
N ILE A 172 0.76 -5.51 0.26
CA ILE A 172 -0.37 -6.26 -0.30
C ILE A 172 -1.04 -5.46 -1.41
N GLY A 173 -1.23 -4.15 -1.21
CA GLY A 173 -1.81 -3.25 -2.20
C GLY A 173 -1.04 -3.25 -3.51
N MET A 174 0.31 -3.20 -3.48
CA MET A 174 1.11 -3.25 -4.70
C MET A 174 1.06 -4.64 -5.37
N ASN A 175 1.04 -5.74 -4.61
CA ASN A 175 0.94 -7.09 -5.17
C ASN A 175 -0.39 -7.32 -5.90
N ILE A 176 -1.50 -6.78 -5.38
CA ILE A 176 -2.83 -6.85 -6.00
C ILE A 176 -2.96 -5.81 -7.13
N GLY A 177 -2.09 -4.79 -7.14
CA GLY A 177 -2.11 -3.70 -8.10
C GLY A 177 -3.07 -2.57 -7.74
N LEU A 178 -3.31 -2.35 -6.45
CA LEU A 178 -4.02 -1.18 -5.92
C LEU A 178 -3.09 -0.03 -5.57
N ALA A 179 -1.78 -0.29 -5.50
CA ALA A 179 -0.75 0.70 -5.19
C ALA A 179 0.45 0.54 -6.15
N PRO A 180 1.20 1.63 -6.41
CA PRO A 180 2.42 1.55 -7.22
C PRO A 180 3.48 0.68 -6.53
N VAL A 181 4.38 0.09 -7.31
CA VAL A 181 5.48 -0.74 -6.79
C VAL A 181 6.46 0.13 -6.01
N THR A 182 6.47 -0.01 -4.70
CA THR A 182 7.30 0.80 -3.79
C THR A 182 8.58 0.12 -3.34
N GLY A 183 8.63 -1.21 -3.39
CA GLY A 183 9.77 -1.97 -2.87
C GLY A 183 9.80 -2.05 -1.34
N ILE A 184 8.63 -1.98 -0.68
CA ILE A 184 8.51 -2.15 0.77
C ILE A 184 8.24 -3.62 1.06
N PRO A 185 9.14 -4.32 1.79
CA PRO A 185 8.96 -5.74 2.08
C PRO A 185 7.81 -5.96 3.07
N LEU A 186 7.16 -7.12 2.98
CA LEU A 186 6.12 -7.53 3.94
C LEU A 186 6.77 -7.83 5.30
N PRO A 187 6.37 -7.17 6.40
CA PRO A 187 6.99 -7.35 7.70
C PRO A 187 6.93 -8.81 8.15
N LEU A 188 8.01 -9.31 8.75
CA LEU A 188 8.17 -10.66 9.33
C LEU A 188 8.14 -11.82 8.32
N LEU A 189 7.69 -11.64 7.10
CA LEU A 189 7.58 -12.69 6.08
C LEU A 189 8.60 -12.53 4.94
N SER A 190 8.84 -11.30 4.49
CA SER A 190 9.76 -11.04 3.38
C SER A 190 11.22 -11.25 3.78
N TYR A 191 12.01 -11.74 2.82
CA TYR A 191 13.45 -11.87 2.96
C TYR A 191 14.10 -10.49 2.83
N GLY A 192 14.24 -9.79 3.97
CA GLY A 192 14.93 -8.51 4.06
C GLY A 192 15.67 -8.42 5.38
N ARG A 193 17.01 -8.59 5.38
CA ARG A 193 17.81 -8.65 6.62
C ARG A 193 17.62 -7.43 7.51
N SER A 194 17.71 -6.23 6.94
CA SER A 194 17.56 -4.98 7.70
C SER A 194 16.11 -4.71 8.11
N ALA A 195 15.15 -5.00 7.24
CA ALA A 195 13.73 -4.83 7.52
C ALA A 195 13.26 -5.77 8.64
N LEU A 196 13.71 -7.03 8.60
CA LEU A 196 13.41 -8.02 9.62
C LEU A 196 13.96 -7.61 10.97
N LEU A 197 15.24 -7.16 11.02
CA LEU A 197 15.86 -6.67 12.24
C LEU A 197 15.12 -5.46 12.82
N SER A 198 14.79 -4.48 12.00
CA SER A 198 14.06 -3.28 12.45
C SER A 198 12.67 -3.61 12.98
N ASN A 199 11.95 -4.53 12.33
CA ASN A 199 10.63 -4.98 12.80
C ASN A 199 10.72 -5.73 14.14
N PHE A 200 11.72 -6.59 14.32
CA PHE A 200 11.93 -7.26 15.61
C PHE A 200 12.34 -6.30 16.74
N ILE A 201 13.18 -5.30 16.45
CA ILE A 201 13.51 -4.25 17.43
C ILE A 201 12.24 -3.48 17.81
N ALA A 202 11.44 -3.08 16.83
CA ALA A 202 10.19 -2.37 17.07
C ALA A 202 9.22 -3.18 17.94
N LEU A 203 9.01 -4.46 17.62
CA LEU A 203 8.18 -5.35 18.42
C LEU A 203 8.75 -5.59 19.83
N GLY A 204 10.08 -5.72 19.95
CA GLY A 204 10.76 -5.86 21.25
C GLY A 204 10.56 -4.64 22.15
N LEU A 205 10.55 -3.43 21.58
CA LEU A 205 10.23 -2.21 22.34
C LEU A 205 8.78 -2.24 22.86
N VAL A 206 7.82 -2.67 22.04
CA VAL A 206 6.42 -2.80 22.49
C VAL A 206 6.25 -3.89 23.55
N GLU A 207 6.97 -5.01 23.43
CA GLU A 207 6.99 -6.06 24.44
C GLU A 207 7.55 -5.56 25.77
N SER A 208 8.61 -4.73 25.75
CA SER A 208 9.13 -4.07 26.94
C SER A 208 8.08 -3.18 27.62
N VAL A 209 7.31 -2.43 26.82
CA VAL A 209 6.17 -1.63 27.35
C VAL A 209 5.10 -2.53 27.98
N ALA A 210 4.78 -3.66 27.36
CA ALA A 210 3.81 -4.61 27.89
C ALA A 210 4.28 -5.22 29.23
N ASN A 211 5.55 -5.58 29.36
CA ASN A 211 6.13 -6.14 30.58
C ASN A 211 6.18 -5.13 31.74
N CYS A 212 6.43 -3.85 31.46
CA CYS A 212 6.41 -2.81 32.49
C CYS A 212 5.03 -2.62 33.13
N ARG A 213 3.95 -3.03 32.45
CA ARG A 213 2.58 -3.02 32.95
C ARG A 213 2.36 -3.98 34.11
N TYR A 214 2.97 -5.17 34.08
CA TYR A 214 2.77 -6.23 35.09
C TYR A 214 3.56 -6.04 36.38
N LYS A 215 4.55 -5.14 36.43
CA LYS A 215 5.43 -4.96 37.60
C LYS A 215 4.86 -4.14 38.76
N LYS A 216 3.58 -3.82 38.78
CA LYS A 216 2.96 -2.96 39.84
C LYS A 216 1.97 -3.66 40.78
N ASN A 217 2.10 -4.96 40.98
CA ASN A 217 1.37 -5.68 42.03
C ASN A 217 2.34 -6.30 43.06
N PHE A 218 3.32 -5.50 43.52
CA PHE A 218 4.09 -5.79 44.74
C PHE A 218 4.20 -4.52 45.56
#